data_c7d2b815bbaff27b85dbb4f0bdf04ffd
#
_entry.id   c7d2b815bbaff27b85dbb4f0bdf04ffd
#
_cell.length_a   1.000
_cell.length_b   1.000
_cell.length_c   1.000
_cell.angle_alpha   90.00
_cell.angle_beta   90.00
_cell.angle_gamma   90.00
#
_symmetry.space_group_name_H-M   'P 1'
#
loop_
_entity.id
_entity.type
_entity.pdbx_description
1 polymer ?
#
loop_
_entity_poly.entity_id
_entity_poly.type
_entity_poly.pdbx_seq_one_letter_code
_entity_poly.pdbx_strand_id
1 'polypeptide(L)'
;MGAKDATVLRGETESRIPASDLRVGDTIVVRPGEKIATDGVVTQGTSAVDESLLTGESLPVEVAPGSRVTGATINTSGRLEVRATRVGSDTVLSQMGKLVTDAQASKAPIQRLADRIASVFVPIVIGIALLTLSLIHISEPTRPLYI
;
A
#
# COMPACT_ATOMS: atom_id res chain seq x y z
N MET A 1 2.11 6.78 10.37
CA MET A 1 0.82 6.67 11.01
C MET A 1 0.73 5.62 12.10
N GLY A 2 1.50 4.57 12.08
CA GLY A 2 1.56 3.60 13.17
C GLY A 2 2.31 4.12 14.40
N ALA A 3 2.27 3.37 15.50
CA ALA A 3 3.05 3.65 16.68
C ALA A 3 4.54 3.46 16.36
N LYS A 4 5.38 4.37 16.86
CA LYS A 4 6.83 4.28 16.66
C LYS A 4 7.49 3.26 17.58
N ASP A 5 6.99 3.17 18.81
CA ASP A 5 7.51 2.30 19.85
C ASP A 5 6.41 1.43 20.41
N ALA A 6 6.79 0.30 20.96
CA ALA A 6 5.88 -0.61 21.64
C ALA A 6 6.48 -1.04 22.97
N THR A 7 5.61 -1.26 23.96
CA THR A 7 6.01 -1.85 25.24
C THR A 7 5.78 -3.36 25.15
N VAL A 8 6.85 -4.13 25.20
CA VAL A 8 6.81 -5.59 25.11
C VAL A 8 6.97 -6.18 26.50
N LEU A 9 6.10 -7.14 26.83
CA LEU A 9 6.18 -7.90 28.07
C LEU A 9 7.04 -9.15 27.83
N ARG A 10 8.20 -9.19 28.42
CA ARG A 10 9.10 -10.35 28.40
C ARG A 10 9.22 -10.93 29.79
N GLY A 11 8.51 -12.05 30.02
CA GLY A 11 8.34 -12.58 31.38
C GLY A 11 7.49 -11.62 32.19
N GLU A 12 8.02 -11.13 33.32
CA GLU A 12 7.36 -10.13 34.18
C GLU A 12 7.87 -8.71 33.94
N THR A 13 8.77 -8.52 32.99
CA THR A 13 9.43 -7.23 32.75
C THR A 13 8.89 -6.57 31.50
N GLU A 14 8.47 -5.33 31.61
CA GLU A 14 8.09 -4.49 30.49
C GLU A 14 9.34 -3.82 29.88
N SER A 15 9.49 -3.90 28.57
CA SER A 15 10.59 -3.25 27.84
C SER A 15 10.00 -2.46 26.68
N ARG A 16 10.47 -1.22 26.52
CA ARG A 16 10.08 -0.40 25.38
C ARG A 16 11.07 -0.61 24.24
N ILE A 17 10.56 -1.04 23.10
CA ILE A 17 11.35 -1.31 21.89
C ILE A 17 10.75 -0.59 20.70
N PRO A 18 11.53 -0.32 19.64
CA PRO A 18 10.95 0.16 18.37
C PRO A 18 9.92 -0.81 17.82
N ALA A 19 8.83 -0.28 17.26
CA ALA A 19 7.77 -1.13 16.69
C ALA A 19 8.29 -2.02 15.55
N SER A 20 9.34 -1.60 14.87
CA SER A 20 9.99 -2.39 13.82
C SER A 20 10.69 -3.66 14.35
N ASP A 21 10.99 -3.71 15.62
CA ASP A 21 11.63 -4.87 16.28
C ASP A 21 10.62 -5.89 16.81
N LEU A 22 9.33 -5.60 16.70
CA LEU A 22 8.27 -6.54 17.10
C LEU A 22 8.27 -7.79 16.24
N ARG A 23 8.02 -8.93 16.87
CA ARG A 23 7.89 -10.22 16.19
C ARG A 23 6.55 -10.86 16.51
N VAL A 24 6.08 -11.71 15.60
CA VAL A 24 4.87 -12.51 15.83
C VAL A 24 5.05 -13.35 17.09
N GLY A 25 4.04 -13.32 17.95
CA GLY A 25 4.08 -13.98 19.24
C GLY A 25 4.52 -13.13 20.41
N ASP A 26 5.06 -11.94 20.16
CA ASP A 26 5.40 -11.00 21.23
C ASP A 26 4.11 -10.49 21.90
N THR A 27 4.16 -10.35 23.22
CA THR A 27 3.06 -9.74 23.99
C THR A 27 3.37 -8.27 24.20
N ILE A 28 2.50 -7.40 23.70
CA ILE A 28 2.61 -5.96 23.89
C ILE A 28 1.62 -5.48 24.95
N VAL A 29 2.03 -4.48 25.70
CA VAL A 29 1.18 -3.81 26.70
C VAL A 29 0.73 -2.48 26.12
N VAL A 30 -0.59 -2.27 26.07
CA VAL A 30 -1.20 -1.04 25.57
C VAL A 30 -1.98 -0.40 26.70
N ARG A 31 -1.56 0.81 27.10
CA ARG A 31 -2.22 1.60 28.14
C ARG A 31 -3.26 2.53 27.53
N PRO A 32 -4.18 3.08 28.35
CA PRO A 32 -5.16 4.05 27.86
C PRO A 32 -4.48 5.23 27.14
N GLY A 33 -5.00 5.59 25.97
CA GLY A 33 -4.46 6.67 25.14
C GLY A 33 -3.31 6.26 24.23
N GLU A 34 -2.77 5.06 24.35
CA GLU A 34 -1.70 4.58 23.49
C GLU A 34 -2.25 3.94 22.20
N LYS A 35 -1.47 4.05 21.13
CA LYS A 35 -1.75 3.33 19.89
C LYS A 35 -1.30 1.89 20.01
N ILE A 36 -2.07 0.99 19.43
CA ILE A 36 -1.71 -0.41 19.28
C ILE A 36 -0.62 -0.49 18.19
N ALA A 37 0.53 -1.08 18.54
CA ALA A 37 1.68 -1.06 17.66
C ALA A 37 1.57 -2.02 16.47
N THR A 38 0.80 -3.10 16.62
CA THR A 38 0.69 -4.12 15.59
C THR A 38 -0.64 -4.87 15.69
N ASP A 39 -0.98 -5.61 14.65
CA ASP A 39 -2.16 -6.46 14.67
C ASP A 39 -1.97 -7.62 15.65
N GLY A 40 -2.99 -7.95 16.39
CA GLY A 40 -2.89 -9.03 17.37
C GLY A 40 -4.21 -9.44 17.97
N VAL A 41 -4.11 -10.28 19.00
CA VAL A 41 -5.23 -10.79 19.77
C VAL A 41 -5.04 -10.40 21.23
N VAL A 42 -6.07 -9.84 21.84
CA VAL A 42 -6.04 -9.50 23.27
C VAL A 42 -5.93 -10.79 24.08
N THR A 43 -4.93 -10.87 24.95
CA THR A 43 -4.72 -11.99 25.86
C THR A 43 -5.22 -11.70 27.27
N GLN A 44 -5.11 -10.45 27.71
CA GLN A 44 -5.60 -10.01 29.02
C GLN A 44 -6.11 -8.58 28.94
N GLY A 45 -7.09 -8.28 29.75
CA GLY A 45 -7.67 -6.96 29.90
C GLY A 45 -8.91 -6.73 29.04
N THR A 46 -9.68 -5.72 29.43
CA THR A 46 -10.86 -5.26 28.70
C THR A 46 -10.73 -3.75 28.48
N SER A 47 -11.15 -3.29 27.33
CA SER A 47 -11.10 -1.87 26.98
C SER A 47 -12.02 -1.59 25.80
N ALA A 48 -12.06 -0.34 25.38
CA ALA A 48 -12.64 0.07 24.11
C ALA A 48 -11.51 0.64 23.23
N VAL A 49 -11.54 0.35 21.95
CA VAL A 49 -10.54 0.74 20.98
C VAL A 49 -11.17 1.62 19.93
N ASP A 50 -10.54 2.76 19.66
CA ASP A 50 -10.96 3.68 18.62
C ASP A 50 -10.35 3.23 17.29
N GLU A 51 -11.20 2.77 16.39
CA GLU A 51 -10.83 2.31 15.05
C GLU A 51 -11.20 3.33 13.96
N SER A 52 -11.46 4.58 14.31
CA SER A 52 -11.93 5.60 13.38
C SER A 52 -11.00 5.82 12.19
N LEU A 53 -9.71 5.62 12.39
CA LEU A 53 -8.71 5.73 11.31
C LEU A 53 -8.92 4.68 10.21
N LEU A 54 -9.43 3.50 10.56
CA LEU A 54 -9.64 2.39 9.63
C LEU A 54 -11.06 2.35 9.08
N THR A 55 -12.06 2.57 9.94
CA THR A 55 -13.48 2.39 9.60
C THR A 55 -14.20 3.70 9.31
N GLY A 56 -13.64 4.83 9.75
CA GLY A 56 -14.31 6.13 9.69
C GLY A 56 -15.39 6.33 10.74
N GLU A 57 -15.67 5.31 11.57
CA GLU A 57 -16.66 5.41 12.63
C GLU A 57 -16.02 5.89 13.94
N SER A 58 -16.64 6.88 14.59
CA SER A 58 -16.09 7.47 15.80
C SER A 58 -16.42 6.70 17.08
N LEU A 59 -17.27 5.66 17.01
CA LEU A 59 -17.64 4.86 18.17
C LEU A 59 -16.56 3.83 18.50
N PRO A 60 -16.02 3.81 19.73
CA PRO A 60 -15.05 2.82 20.13
C PRO A 60 -15.65 1.40 20.14
N VAL A 61 -14.84 0.42 19.80
CA VAL A 61 -15.21 -0.99 19.77
C VAL A 61 -14.75 -1.65 21.07
N GLU A 62 -15.64 -2.30 21.78
CA GLU A 62 -15.29 -3.05 22.99
C GLU A 62 -14.46 -4.29 22.64
N VAL A 63 -13.36 -4.48 23.38
CA VAL A 63 -12.46 -5.61 23.23
C VAL A 63 -12.24 -6.31 24.57
N ALA A 64 -12.09 -7.61 24.53
CA ALA A 64 -11.88 -8.47 25.67
C ALA A 64 -10.89 -9.57 25.29
N PRO A 65 -10.42 -10.41 26.24
CA PRO A 65 -9.56 -11.54 25.88
C PRO A 65 -10.14 -12.39 24.75
N GLY A 66 -9.32 -12.63 23.72
CA GLY A 66 -9.75 -13.31 22.50
C GLY A 66 -10.19 -12.38 21.36
N SER A 67 -10.40 -11.09 21.61
CA SER A 67 -10.73 -10.12 20.58
C SER A 67 -9.53 -9.80 19.72
N ARG A 68 -9.74 -9.62 18.41
CA ARG A 68 -8.71 -9.17 17.49
C ARG A 68 -8.63 -7.66 17.51
N VAL A 69 -7.41 -7.14 17.48
CA VAL A 69 -7.12 -5.70 17.40
C VAL A 69 -6.21 -5.43 16.23
N THR A 70 -6.32 -4.22 15.68
CA THR A 70 -5.57 -3.80 14.51
C THR A 70 -4.57 -2.73 14.90
N GLY A 71 -3.36 -2.79 14.34
CA GLY A 71 -2.34 -1.78 14.56
C GLY A 71 -2.81 -0.39 14.13
N ALA A 72 -2.26 0.64 14.75
CA ALA A 72 -2.60 2.06 14.56
C ALA A 72 -3.96 2.49 15.12
N THR A 73 -4.74 1.60 15.72
CA THR A 73 -5.93 1.96 16.48
C THR A 73 -5.53 2.42 17.88
N ILE A 74 -6.41 3.16 18.55
CA ILE A 74 -6.10 3.79 19.83
C ILE A 74 -6.89 3.12 20.95
N ASN A 75 -6.17 2.66 21.98
CA ASN A 75 -6.78 2.14 23.19
C ASN A 75 -7.31 3.29 24.04
N THR A 76 -8.59 3.26 24.45
CA THR A 76 -9.22 4.41 25.08
C THR A 76 -9.31 4.33 26.61
N SER A 77 -9.60 3.16 27.20
CA SER A 77 -10.02 3.14 28.60
C SER A 77 -9.29 2.15 29.50
N GLY A 78 -8.84 1.01 29.02
CA GLY A 78 -8.25 -0.02 29.85
C GLY A 78 -6.83 -0.39 29.43
N ARG A 79 -6.12 -1.11 30.32
CA ARG A 79 -4.82 -1.69 29.98
C ARG A 79 -5.06 -3.01 29.27
N LEU A 80 -4.46 -3.17 28.11
CA LEU A 80 -4.56 -4.40 27.32
C LEU A 80 -3.20 -5.06 27.17
N GLU A 81 -3.19 -6.38 27.21
CA GLU A 81 -2.08 -7.20 26.76
C GLU A 81 -2.47 -7.88 25.45
N VAL A 82 -1.70 -7.64 24.41
CA VAL A 82 -1.98 -8.09 23.06
C VAL A 82 -0.84 -8.95 22.56
N ARG A 83 -1.17 -10.14 22.07
CA ARG A 83 -0.20 -11.01 21.41
C ARG A 83 -0.16 -10.65 19.92
N ALA A 84 1.01 -10.25 19.43
CA ALA A 84 1.21 -9.90 18.04
C ALA A 84 0.98 -11.09 17.12
N THR A 85 0.12 -10.93 16.13
CA THR A 85 -0.17 -11.96 15.11
C THR A 85 0.36 -11.58 13.74
N ARG A 86 0.50 -10.26 13.47
CA ARG A 86 1.08 -9.74 12.24
C ARG A 86 1.95 -8.55 12.61
N VAL A 87 3.10 -8.43 11.99
CA VAL A 87 4.04 -7.35 12.26
C VAL A 87 4.58 -6.77 10.95
N GLY A 88 5.02 -5.52 11.00
CA GLY A 88 5.66 -4.87 9.86
C GLY A 88 4.77 -4.83 8.62
N SER A 89 5.25 -5.37 7.50
CA SER A 89 4.56 -5.35 6.21
C SER A 89 3.31 -6.24 6.17
N ASP A 90 3.13 -7.14 7.13
CA ASP A 90 1.98 -8.05 7.19
C ASP A 90 0.77 -7.44 7.91
N THR A 91 0.90 -6.26 8.51
CA THR A 91 -0.22 -5.59 9.17
C THR A 91 -1.26 -5.10 8.17
N VAL A 92 -2.52 -4.97 8.61
CA VAL A 92 -3.62 -4.47 7.78
C VAL A 92 -3.29 -3.09 7.21
N LEU A 93 -2.73 -2.19 8.03
CA LEU A 93 -2.36 -0.84 7.58
C LEU A 93 -1.31 -0.87 6.47
N SER A 94 -0.28 -1.71 6.58
CA SER A 94 0.74 -1.88 5.55
C SER A 94 0.17 -2.48 4.27
N GLN A 95 -0.75 -3.45 4.38
CA GLN A 95 -1.42 -4.04 3.22
C GLN A 95 -2.24 -3.01 2.46
N MET A 96 -2.94 -2.11 3.14
CA MET A 96 -3.68 -1.02 2.50
C MET A 96 -2.76 -0.10 1.71
N GLY A 97 -1.63 0.30 2.28
CA GLY A 97 -0.63 1.12 1.60
C GLY A 97 -0.03 0.42 0.39
N LYS A 98 0.24 -0.86 0.48
CA LYS A 98 0.78 -1.67 -0.61
C LYS A 98 -0.19 -1.79 -1.78
N LEU A 99 -1.48 -1.97 -1.51
CA LEU A 99 -2.51 -2.02 -2.56
C LEU A 99 -2.58 -0.73 -3.36
N VAL A 100 -2.49 0.43 -2.71
CA VAL A 100 -2.46 1.73 -3.39
C VAL A 100 -1.21 1.87 -4.27
N THR A 101 -0.05 1.46 -3.77
CA THR A 101 1.20 1.49 -4.53
C THR A 101 1.14 0.57 -5.74
N ASP A 102 0.63 -0.65 -5.60
CA ASP A 102 0.48 -1.60 -6.68
C ASP A 102 -0.47 -1.09 -7.76
N ALA A 103 -1.57 -0.44 -7.39
CA ALA A 103 -2.51 0.16 -8.32
C ALA A 103 -1.87 1.29 -9.14
N GLN A 104 -1.03 2.12 -8.55
CA GLN A 104 -0.29 3.16 -9.26
C GLN A 104 0.78 2.58 -10.17
N ALA A 105 1.46 1.54 -9.75
CA ALA A 105 2.49 0.88 -10.55
C ALA A 105 1.92 0.21 -11.79
N SER A 106 0.69 -0.32 -11.74
CA SER A 106 0.06 -0.97 -12.89
C SER A 106 -0.30 0.00 -14.02
N LYS A 107 -0.46 1.29 -13.75
CA LYS A 107 -0.71 2.31 -14.78
C LYS A 107 0.54 2.65 -15.60
N ALA A 108 1.71 2.64 -14.98
CA ALA A 108 2.96 2.99 -15.65
C ALA A 108 3.33 2.05 -16.81
N PRO A 109 3.18 0.71 -16.72
CA PRO A 109 3.45 -0.18 -17.85
C PRO A 109 2.53 0.05 -19.05
N ILE A 110 1.28 0.42 -18.83
CA ILE A 110 0.33 0.70 -19.91
C ILE A 110 0.75 1.94 -20.70
N GLN A 111 1.19 3.00 -20.03
CA GLN A 111 1.69 4.21 -20.68
C GLN A 111 2.95 3.93 -21.50
N ARG A 112 3.88 3.14 -20.98
CA ARG A 112 5.10 2.74 -21.70
C ARG A 112 4.77 1.94 -22.96
N LEU A 113 3.78 1.07 -22.90
CA LEU A 113 3.34 0.29 -24.04
C LEU A 113 2.76 1.20 -25.14
N ALA A 114 1.92 2.16 -24.77
CA ALA A 114 1.35 3.12 -25.71
C ALA A 114 2.43 3.96 -26.39
N ASP A 115 3.40 4.47 -25.63
CA ASP A 115 4.53 5.24 -26.15
C ASP A 115 5.38 4.38 -27.10
N ARG A 116 5.60 3.12 -26.77
CA ARG A 116 6.36 2.21 -27.60
C ARG A 116 5.67 1.92 -28.93
N ILE A 117 4.36 1.68 -28.92
CA ILE A 117 3.56 1.47 -30.11
C ILE A 117 3.61 2.72 -30.99
N ALA A 118 3.42 3.90 -30.43
CA ALA A 118 3.49 5.16 -31.15
C ALA A 118 4.88 5.40 -31.76
N SER A 119 5.96 5.09 -31.04
CA SER A 119 7.33 5.29 -31.52
C SER A 119 7.70 4.37 -32.69
N VAL A 120 7.08 3.21 -32.79
CA VAL A 120 7.26 2.28 -33.92
C VAL A 120 6.34 2.65 -35.08
N PHE A 121 5.11 3.01 -34.80
CA PHE A 121 4.10 3.33 -35.80
C PHE A 121 4.42 4.56 -36.63
N VAL A 122 4.87 5.64 -35.99
CA VAL A 122 5.15 6.92 -36.68
C VAL A 122 6.24 6.78 -37.74
N PRO A 123 7.41 6.17 -37.48
CA PRO A 123 8.41 5.97 -38.51
C PRO A 123 7.95 5.12 -39.69
N ILE A 124 7.12 4.10 -39.43
CA ILE A 124 6.56 3.25 -40.49
C ILE A 124 5.67 4.07 -41.39
N VAL A 125 4.76 4.89 -40.84
CA VAL A 125 3.86 5.75 -41.60
C VAL A 125 4.64 6.76 -42.45
N ILE A 126 5.65 7.37 -41.90
CA ILE A 126 6.51 8.31 -42.61
C ILE A 126 7.24 7.62 -43.76
N GLY A 127 7.77 6.42 -43.53
CA GLY A 127 8.44 5.62 -44.55
C GLY A 127 7.53 5.30 -45.73
N ILE A 128 6.31 4.88 -45.45
CA ILE A 128 5.30 4.58 -46.47
C ILE A 128 4.93 5.85 -47.24
N ALA A 129 4.75 6.97 -46.56
CA ALA A 129 4.42 8.25 -47.21
C ALA A 129 5.53 8.72 -48.13
N LEU A 130 6.78 8.62 -47.75
CA LEU A 130 7.93 8.98 -48.57
C LEU A 130 8.07 8.06 -49.77
N LEU A 131 7.82 6.78 -49.60
CA LEU A 131 7.90 5.81 -50.68
C LEU A 131 6.77 6.06 -51.73
N THR A 132 5.57 6.38 -51.29
CA THR A 132 4.46 6.74 -52.14
C THR A 132 4.74 8.04 -52.94
N LEU A 133 5.26 9.04 -52.22
CA LEU A 133 5.63 10.31 -52.85
C LEU A 133 6.71 10.10 -53.90
N SER A 134 7.71 9.28 -53.64
CA SER A 134 8.78 8.94 -54.55
C SER A 134 8.25 8.27 -55.82
N LEU A 135 7.31 7.33 -55.68
CA LEU A 135 6.68 6.66 -56.82
C LEU A 135 5.86 7.62 -57.66
N ILE A 136 5.10 8.51 -57.05
CA ILE A 136 4.35 9.54 -57.76
C ILE A 136 5.30 10.48 -58.52
N HIS A 137 6.39 10.87 -57.89
CA HIS A 137 7.39 11.74 -58.48
C HIS A 137 8.08 11.10 -59.71
N ILE A 138 8.37 9.82 -59.64
CA ILE A 138 8.96 9.07 -60.75
C ILE A 138 8.01 8.95 -61.92
N SER A 139 6.72 8.79 -61.67
CA SER A 139 5.70 8.62 -62.74
C SER A 139 5.29 9.94 -63.37
N GLU A 140 5.49 11.08 -62.72
CA GLU A 140 5.10 12.39 -63.25
C GLU A 140 5.98 12.96 -64.38
N PRO A 141 7.29 12.80 -64.40
CA PRO A 141 8.17 13.50 -65.34
C PRO A 141 7.87 13.23 -66.83
N THR A 142 7.09 12.19 -67.12
CA THR A 142 6.78 11.86 -68.50
C THR A 142 5.61 12.64 -69.05
N ARG A 143 4.78 13.24 -68.22
CA ARG A 143 3.58 13.93 -68.66
C ARG A 143 3.77 15.29 -69.29
N PRO A 144 4.67 16.17 -68.78
CA PRO A 144 4.82 17.49 -69.34
C PRO A 144 5.32 17.50 -70.78
N LEU A 145 5.86 16.42 -71.20
CA LEU A 145 6.42 16.31 -72.56
C LEU A 145 5.39 16.20 -73.67
N TYR A 146 4.13 16.03 -73.32
CA TYR A 146 3.08 15.86 -74.30
C TYR A 146 2.32 17.12 -74.65
N ILE A 147 2.79 18.19 -74.21
CA ILE A 147 2.20 19.49 -74.53
C ILE A 147 2.89 20.10 -75.80
#